data_a467656ba70e6b43aeec51b497b0475f
#
_entry.id   a467656ba70e6b43aeec51b497b0475f
#
_cell.length_a   1.000
_cell.length_b   1.000
_cell.length_c   1.000
_cell.angle_alpha   90.00
_cell.angle_beta   90.00
_cell.angle_gamma   90.00
#
_symmetry.space_group_name_H-M   'P 1'
#
loop_
_entity.id
_entity.type
_entity.pdbx_description
1 polymer ?
#
loop_
_entity_poly.entity_id
_entity_poly.type
_entity_poly.pdbx_seq_one_letter_code
_entity_poly.pdbx_strand_id
1 'polypeptide(L)'
;NQAEQILRFRDRLQAAILEHAGADAVTFLGGATGLYYGYLDFIAWDLPAVLDAAKDFLTDSEVNQGVFHVFRRDVGAVRLWEREAEPEVDPQTASLLSAQDIKTLESFTDDVSGYYGRMLHWLENFIEQGVQAGKFTQRQAKQDLQIALWYAFACNNLDEYRYYYKAADWMKDSEQNATGCAMWYYRYSAALMYCSRLEEALDYAEKGIREEPDYPWIWLQAGKLRSYFGDKVGALDAVA
;
A
#
# COMPACT_ATOMS: atom_id res chain seq x y z
N ASN A 1 9.54 1.17 20.44
CA ASN A 1 8.57 0.32 19.76
C ASN A 1 7.76 1.19 18.81
N GLN A 2 7.59 0.75 17.56
CA GLN A 2 6.92 1.51 16.49
C GLN A 2 5.47 1.90 16.87
N ALA A 3 4.74 1.00 17.50
CA ALA A 3 3.38 1.30 17.99
C ALA A 3 3.36 2.45 19.00
N GLU A 4 4.36 2.55 19.85
CA GLU A 4 4.48 3.64 20.83
C GLU A 4 4.79 4.99 20.16
N GLN A 5 5.58 4.98 19.08
CA GLN A 5 5.87 6.20 18.30
C GLN A 5 4.62 6.71 17.61
N ILE A 6 3.80 5.83 17.03
CA ILE A 6 2.54 6.19 16.38
C ILE A 6 1.54 6.74 17.40
N LEU A 7 1.43 6.12 18.58
CA LEU A 7 0.57 6.62 19.65
C LEU A 7 1.01 8.03 20.10
N ARG A 8 2.30 8.24 20.34
CA ARG A 8 2.84 9.57 20.69
C ARG A 8 2.63 10.61 19.59
N PHE A 9 2.74 10.20 18.32
CA PHE A 9 2.44 11.10 17.20
C PHE A 9 0.98 11.53 17.22
N ARG A 10 0.05 10.59 17.38
CA ARG A 10 -1.38 10.87 17.47
C ARG A 10 -1.71 11.81 18.64
N ASP A 11 -1.12 11.56 19.81
CA ASP A 11 -1.33 12.41 21.00
C ASP A 11 -0.80 13.84 20.77
N ARG A 12 0.33 13.99 20.07
CA ARG A 12 0.85 15.30 19.67
C ARG A 12 -0.04 16.02 18.66
N LEU A 13 -0.56 15.29 17.66
CA LEU A 13 -1.51 15.86 16.70
C LEU A 13 -2.77 16.34 17.39
N GLN A 14 -3.33 15.53 18.29
CA GLN A 14 -4.51 15.91 19.08
C GLN A 14 -4.23 17.15 19.94
N ALA A 15 -3.09 17.22 20.60
CA ALA A 15 -2.68 18.38 21.40
C ALA A 15 -2.53 19.64 20.54
N ALA A 16 -1.90 19.53 19.37
CA ALA A 16 -1.74 20.66 18.46
C ALA A 16 -3.08 21.18 17.93
N ILE A 17 -4.01 20.30 17.59
CA ILE A 17 -5.37 20.71 17.18
C ILE A 17 -6.08 21.45 18.32
N LEU A 18 -6.03 20.93 19.56
CA LEU A 18 -6.63 21.59 20.71
C LEU A 18 -6.01 22.95 21.01
N GLU A 19 -4.70 23.09 20.86
CA GLU A 19 -3.97 24.33 21.10
C GLU A 19 -4.33 25.42 20.07
N HIS A 20 -4.44 25.05 18.79
CA HIS A 20 -4.61 26.03 17.70
C HIS A 20 -6.07 26.29 17.35
N ALA A 21 -6.92 25.24 17.32
CA ALA A 21 -8.34 25.40 17.03
C ALA A 21 -9.18 25.74 18.26
N GLY A 22 -8.70 25.41 19.46
CA GLY A 22 -9.41 25.61 20.71
C GLY A 22 -10.26 24.40 21.14
N ALA A 23 -10.42 24.24 22.46
CA ALA A 23 -11.17 23.11 23.02
C ALA A 23 -12.67 23.12 22.67
N ASP A 24 -13.23 24.29 22.36
CA ASP A 24 -14.62 24.43 21.94
C ASP A 24 -14.85 24.10 20.46
N ALA A 25 -13.77 23.98 19.65
CA ALA A 25 -13.83 23.72 18.21
C ALA A 25 -13.90 22.22 17.89
N VAL A 26 -13.47 21.34 18.80
CA VAL A 26 -13.36 19.91 18.54
C VAL A 26 -13.60 19.04 19.78
N THR A 27 -14.26 17.93 19.57
CA THR A 27 -14.38 16.86 20.59
C THR A 27 -13.81 15.57 20.01
N PHE A 28 -12.71 15.07 20.59
CA PHE A 28 -12.13 13.80 20.17
C PHE A 28 -12.94 12.63 20.72
N LEU A 29 -13.22 11.66 19.85
CA LEU A 29 -13.99 10.45 20.18
C LEU A 29 -13.07 9.26 20.45
N GLY A 30 -11.91 9.23 19.80
CA GLY A 30 -10.97 8.14 19.90
C GLY A 30 -10.03 8.08 18.72
N GLY A 31 -9.45 6.93 18.51
CA GLY A 31 -8.58 6.68 17.36
C GLY A 31 -8.05 5.26 17.42
N ALA A 32 -7.60 4.77 16.29
CA ALA A 32 -6.93 3.48 16.16
C ALA A 32 -5.65 3.63 15.38
N THR A 33 -4.76 2.66 15.54
CA THR A 33 -3.54 2.54 14.75
C THR A 33 -3.56 1.21 14.03
N GLY A 34 -3.46 1.25 12.70
CA GLY A 34 -3.19 0.10 11.87
C GLY A 34 -1.73 0.09 11.44
N LEU A 35 -1.34 -0.90 10.66
CA LEU A 35 0.04 -1.04 10.16
C LEU A 35 0.48 0.13 9.25
N TYR A 36 -0.45 0.77 8.56
CA TYR A 36 -0.16 1.85 7.59
C TYR A 36 -0.83 3.17 7.91
N TYR A 37 -1.93 3.16 8.69
CA TYR A 37 -2.72 4.35 8.97
C TYR A 37 -3.00 4.47 10.45
N GLY A 38 -2.80 5.68 10.98
CA GLY A 38 -3.40 6.08 12.24
C GLY A 38 -4.71 6.82 11.97
N TYR A 39 -5.72 6.57 12.78
CA TYR A 39 -6.99 7.28 12.72
C TYR A 39 -7.17 8.13 13.97
N LEU A 40 -7.74 9.28 13.79
CA LEU A 40 -8.18 10.15 14.87
C LEU A 40 -9.63 10.55 14.58
N ASP A 41 -10.57 10.03 15.40
CA ASP A 41 -11.99 10.28 15.23
C ASP A 41 -12.40 11.47 16.09
N PHE A 42 -13.15 12.40 15.51
CA PHE A 42 -13.59 13.61 16.22
C PHE A 42 -14.91 14.17 15.68
N ILE A 43 -15.55 15.00 16.50
CA ILE A 43 -16.63 15.88 16.10
C ILE A 43 -16.06 17.30 16.05
N ALA A 44 -16.15 17.96 14.92
CA ALA A 44 -15.73 19.34 14.75
C ALA A 44 -16.94 20.28 14.83
N TRP A 45 -16.84 21.29 15.68
CA TRP A 45 -17.79 22.40 15.77
C TRP A 45 -17.32 23.58 14.90
N ASP A 46 -15.98 23.69 14.72
CA ASP A 46 -15.35 24.55 13.73
C ASP A 46 -14.41 23.72 12.86
N LEU A 47 -14.98 23.09 11.82
CA LEU A 47 -14.23 22.19 10.95
C LEU A 47 -13.04 22.89 10.23
N PRO A 48 -13.19 24.10 9.66
CA PRO A 48 -12.04 24.80 9.06
C PRO A 48 -10.87 24.96 10.03
N ALA A 49 -11.11 25.46 11.24
CA ALA A 49 -10.05 25.67 12.23
C ALA A 49 -9.35 24.35 12.62
N VAL A 50 -10.11 23.24 12.76
CA VAL A 50 -9.57 21.92 13.07
C VAL A 50 -8.70 21.39 11.93
N LEU A 51 -9.14 21.55 10.67
CA LEU A 51 -8.39 21.05 9.52
C LEU A 51 -7.15 21.88 9.25
N ASP A 52 -7.20 23.21 9.45
CA ASP A 52 -6.03 24.09 9.32
C ASP A 52 -4.98 23.75 10.38
N ALA A 53 -5.37 23.58 11.64
CA ALA A 53 -4.47 23.16 12.71
C ALA A 53 -3.84 21.78 12.45
N ALA A 54 -4.62 20.84 11.93
CA ALA A 54 -4.12 19.52 11.56
C ALA A 54 -3.12 19.60 10.40
N LYS A 55 -3.41 20.39 9.38
CA LYS A 55 -2.53 20.60 8.24
C LYS A 55 -1.20 21.25 8.64
N ASP A 56 -1.24 22.29 9.48
CA ASP A 56 -0.04 22.96 9.97
C ASP A 56 0.85 21.98 10.73
N PHE A 57 0.30 21.18 11.62
CA PHE A 57 1.04 20.14 12.33
C PHE A 57 1.65 19.10 11.40
N LEU A 58 0.89 18.63 10.39
CA LEU A 58 1.34 17.62 9.44
C LEU A 58 2.47 18.14 8.54
N THR A 59 2.47 19.42 8.20
CA THR A 59 3.50 20.07 7.38
C THR A 59 4.90 19.94 8.00
N ASP A 60 4.99 20.05 9.31
CA ASP A 60 6.26 19.94 10.07
C ASP A 60 6.53 18.52 10.57
N SER A 61 5.71 17.55 10.20
CA SER A 61 5.79 16.16 10.66
C SER A 61 6.53 15.24 9.69
N GLU A 62 6.88 14.03 10.13
CA GLU A 62 7.48 12.98 9.31
C GLU A 62 6.44 12.16 8.53
N VAL A 63 5.16 12.48 8.63
CA VAL A 63 4.07 11.79 7.93
C VAL A 63 4.09 12.13 6.45
N ASN A 64 3.88 11.13 5.61
CA ASN A 64 3.89 11.31 4.16
C ASN A 64 2.55 11.80 3.62
N GLN A 65 1.43 11.45 4.29
CA GLN A 65 0.10 11.83 3.83
C GLN A 65 -0.86 12.00 5.02
N GLY A 66 -1.70 13.03 4.96
CA GLY A 66 -2.83 13.25 5.86
C GLY A 66 -4.12 13.41 5.07
N VAL A 67 -5.17 12.65 5.43
CA VAL A 67 -6.44 12.65 4.74
C VAL A 67 -7.58 12.84 5.74
N PHE A 68 -8.53 13.68 5.43
CA PHE A 68 -9.76 13.85 6.20
C PHE A 68 -10.92 13.13 5.52
N HIS A 69 -11.65 12.32 6.29
CA HIS A 69 -12.87 11.66 5.88
C HIS A 69 -14.04 12.07 6.76
N VAL A 70 -15.20 12.25 6.17
CA VAL A 70 -16.46 12.31 6.92
C VAL A 70 -17.09 10.92 6.99
N PHE A 71 -17.90 10.64 8.02
CA PHE A 71 -18.63 9.36 8.15
C PHE A 71 -19.81 9.23 7.16
N ARG A 72 -19.68 9.79 5.97
CA ARG A 72 -20.66 9.72 4.89
C ARG A 72 -20.04 9.08 3.66
N ARG A 73 -20.71 8.07 3.12
CA ARG A 73 -20.25 7.31 1.95
C ARG A 73 -20.30 8.10 0.63
N ASP A 74 -21.11 9.14 0.58
CA ASP A 74 -21.32 9.98 -0.61
C ASP A 74 -20.36 11.19 -0.68
N VAL A 75 -19.51 11.35 0.31
CA VAL A 75 -18.51 12.42 0.38
C VAL A 75 -17.12 11.82 0.28
N GLY A 76 -16.37 12.26 -0.71
CA GLY A 76 -14.98 11.82 -0.90
C GLY A 76 -14.04 12.29 0.21
N ALA A 77 -12.89 11.67 0.29
CA ALA A 77 -11.82 12.08 1.17
C ALA A 77 -11.23 13.42 0.74
N VAL A 78 -10.86 14.25 1.71
CA VAL A 78 -10.15 15.51 1.48
C VAL A 78 -8.70 15.31 1.88
N ARG A 79 -7.77 15.49 0.94
CA ARG A 79 -6.34 15.45 1.21
C ARG A 79 -5.94 16.72 1.93
N LEU A 80 -5.43 16.60 3.16
CA LEU A 80 -4.96 17.73 3.98
C LEU A 80 -3.48 18.01 3.74
N TRP A 81 -2.69 16.96 3.63
CA TRP A 81 -1.24 17.02 3.52
C TRP A 81 -0.72 15.86 2.66
N GLU A 82 0.25 16.17 1.82
CA GLU A 82 1.05 15.19 1.09
C GLU A 82 2.47 15.74 0.99
N ARG A 83 3.44 14.98 1.49
CA ARG A 83 4.84 15.30 1.29
C ARG A 83 5.15 15.09 -0.19
N GLU A 84 5.67 16.08 -0.86
CA GLU A 84 6.27 15.87 -2.17
C GLU A 84 7.43 14.89 -1.97
N ALA A 85 7.27 13.67 -2.49
CA ALA A 85 8.35 12.72 -2.52
C ALA A 85 9.44 13.34 -3.40
N GLU A 86 10.59 13.66 -2.80
CA GLU A 86 11.78 13.84 -3.62
C GLU A 86 11.98 12.52 -4.39
N PRO A 87 12.11 12.56 -5.71
CA PRO A 87 12.35 11.35 -6.48
C PRO A 87 13.73 10.81 -6.09
N GLU A 88 13.80 9.85 -5.17
CA GLU A 88 14.91 8.91 -5.10
C GLU A 88 14.84 8.06 -6.36
N VAL A 89 15.32 8.63 -7.45
CA VAL A 89 15.57 7.89 -8.69
C VAL A 89 16.87 7.15 -8.46
N ASP A 90 16.78 5.89 -8.02
CA ASP A 90 17.86 4.94 -8.23
C ASP A 90 18.04 4.80 -9.75
N PRO A 91 19.19 5.23 -10.31
CA PRO A 91 19.38 5.21 -11.76
C PRO A 91 19.42 3.80 -12.37
N GLN A 92 19.34 2.73 -11.59
CA GLN A 92 19.41 1.35 -12.06
C GLN A 92 18.05 0.70 -12.35
N THR A 93 16.93 1.32 -11.99
CA THR A 93 15.58 0.78 -12.29
C THR A 93 14.57 1.88 -12.63
N ALA A 94 14.85 2.66 -13.66
CA ALA A 94 13.85 3.58 -14.20
C ALA A 94 12.63 2.79 -14.68
N SER A 95 11.51 2.89 -13.96
CA SER A 95 10.24 2.27 -14.37
C SER A 95 9.73 2.87 -15.70
N LEU A 96 9.01 2.06 -16.45
CA LEU A 96 8.27 2.50 -17.63
C LEU A 96 7.07 3.40 -17.26
N LEU A 97 6.59 3.31 -15.99
CA LEU A 97 5.57 4.19 -15.45
C LEU A 97 6.20 5.52 -15.04
N SER A 98 5.62 6.62 -15.51
CA SER A 98 5.96 7.95 -15.02
C SER A 98 5.38 8.20 -13.62
N ALA A 99 5.87 9.22 -12.91
CA ALA A 99 5.29 9.64 -11.65
C ALA A 99 3.78 9.99 -11.77
N GLN A 100 3.34 10.52 -12.92
CA GLN A 100 1.92 10.80 -13.17
C GLN A 100 1.11 9.51 -13.36
N ASP A 101 1.69 8.48 -13.99
CA ASP A 101 1.05 7.16 -14.14
C ASP A 101 0.84 6.51 -12.78
N ILE A 102 1.84 6.59 -11.89
CA ILE A 102 1.76 6.09 -10.52
C ILE A 102 0.65 6.82 -9.74
N LYS A 103 0.60 8.15 -9.79
CA LYS A 103 -0.49 8.92 -9.16
C LYS A 103 -1.88 8.53 -9.68
N THR A 104 -1.98 8.22 -10.96
CA THR A 104 -3.24 7.72 -11.55
C THR A 104 -3.60 6.35 -10.98
N LEU A 105 -2.64 5.44 -10.84
CA LEU A 105 -2.86 4.12 -10.23
C LEU A 105 -3.24 4.23 -8.74
N GLU A 106 -2.58 5.10 -8.00
CA GLU A 106 -2.90 5.40 -6.60
C GLU A 106 -4.33 5.92 -6.45
N SER A 107 -4.81 6.77 -7.36
CA SER A 107 -6.17 7.30 -7.31
C SER A 107 -7.28 6.24 -7.39
N PHE A 108 -6.99 5.06 -7.96
CA PHE A 108 -7.93 3.94 -7.92
C PHE A 108 -8.02 3.26 -6.55
N THR A 109 -7.11 3.55 -5.62
CA THR A 109 -7.13 3.03 -4.24
C THR A 109 -7.79 3.98 -3.25
N ASP A 110 -8.10 5.21 -3.65
CA ASP A 110 -8.67 6.24 -2.77
C ASP A 110 -10.12 5.95 -2.34
N ASP A 111 -10.81 5.03 -3.01
CA ASP A 111 -12.14 4.58 -2.62
C ASP A 111 -12.07 3.35 -1.71
N VAL A 112 -12.94 3.30 -0.70
CA VAL A 112 -13.06 2.20 0.28
C VAL A 112 -13.29 0.84 -0.37
N SER A 113 -13.91 0.80 -1.55
CA SER A 113 -14.17 -0.45 -2.31
C SER A 113 -13.05 -0.83 -3.27
N GLY A 114 -12.09 0.07 -3.53
CA GLY A 114 -11.05 -0.09 -4.55
C GLY A 114 -11.61 -0.32 -5.96
N TYR A 115 -11.01 0.31 -6.95
CA TYR A 115 -11.39 0.10 -8.35
C TYR A 115 -10.39 -0.81 -9.08
N TYR A 116 -10.12 -1.99 -8.50
CA TYR A 116 -9.09 -2.90 -9.00
C TYR A 116 -9.30 -3.34 -10.45
N GLY A 117 -10.54 -3.51 -10.88
CA GLY A 117 -10.86 -3.80 -12.28
C GLY A 117 -10.52 -2.65 -13.22
N ARG A 118 -10.75 -1.40 -12.81
CA ARG A 118 -10.37 -0.21 -13.57
C ARG A 118 -8.86 -0.02 -13.59
N MET A 119 -8.19 -0.26 -12.46
CA MET A 119 -6.73 -0.23 -12.36
C MET A 119 -6.10 -1.24 -13.32
N LEU A 120 -6.58 -2.49 -13.32
CA LEU A 120 -6.08 -3.53 -14.23
C LEU A 120 -6.31 -3.14 -15.71
N HIS A 121 -7.51 -2.67 -16.03
CA HIS A 121 -7.83 -2.22 -17.39
C HIS A 121 -6.94 -1.05 -17.84
N TRP A 122 -6.69 -0.10 -16.95
CA TRP A 122 -5.80 1.01 -17.23
C TRP A 122 -4.37 0.53 -17.51
N LEU A 123 -3.83 -0.38 -16.67
CA LEU A 123 -2.51 -0.97 -16.87
C LEU A 123 -2.40 -1.74 -18.19
N GLU A 124 -3.40 -2.55 -18.52
CA GLU A 124 -3.43 -3.30 -19.76
C GLU A 124 -3.44 -2.37 -20.99
N ASN A 125 -4.23 -1.30 -20.94
CA ASN A 125 -4.25 -0.28 -21.97
C ASN A 125 -2.92 0.47 -22.09
N PHE A 126 -2.30 0.83 -20.97
CA PHE A 126 -0.99 1.48 -20.93
C PHE A 126 0.06 0.60 -21.62
N ILE A 127 0.09 -0.69 -21.28
CA ILE A 127 1.03 -1.65 -21.84
C ILE A 127 0.78 -1.83 -23.34
N GLU A 128 -0.47 -2.05 -23.74
CA GLU A 128 -0.83 -2.24 -25.14
C GLU A 128 -0.45 -1.02 -26.01
N GLN A 129 -0.82 0.18 -25.55
CA GLN A 129 -0.49 1.43 -26.27
C GLN A 129 1.02 1.68 -26.33
N GLY A 130 1.75 1.38 -25.22
CA GLY A 130 3.21 1.52 -25.21
C GLY A 130 3.91 0.59 -26.19
N VAL A 131 3.46 -0.67 -26.27
CA VAL A 131 3.97 -1.67 -27.21
C VAL A 131 3.61 -1.29 -28.65
N GLN A 132 2.37 -0.92 -28.93
CA GLN A 132 1.93 -0.49 -30.26
C GLN A 132 2.68 0.75 -30.76
N ALA A 133 2.96 1.69 -29.85
CA ALA A 133 3.74 2.89 -30.15
C ALA A 133 5.27 2.64 -30.26
N GLY A 134 5.73 1.40 -30.02
CA GLY A 134 7.16 1.06 -30.04
C GLY A 134 7.98 1.68 -28.91
N LYS A 135 7.34 2.15 -27.83
CA LYS A 135 8.05 2.75 -26.68
C LYS A 135 8.79 1.71 -25.86
N PHE A 136 8.25 0.52 -25.75
CA PHE A 136 8.83 -0.64 -25.07
C PHE A 136 8.18 -1.93 -25.62
N THR A 137 8.81 -3.06 -25.33
CA THR A 137 8.28 -4.38 -25.66
C THR A 137 7.44 -4.93 -24.52
N GLN A 138 6.56 -5.89 -24.78
CA GLN A 138 5.81 -6.60 -23.73
C GLN A 138 6.72 -7.29 -22.71
N ARG A 139 7.89 -7.78 -23.16
CA ARG A 139 8.89 -8.37 -22.27
C ARG A 139 9.45 -7.33 -21.31
N GLN A 140 9.78 -6.12 -21.79
CA GLN A 140 10.22 -5.02 -20.91
C GLN A 140 9.15 -4.63 -19.91
N ALA A 141 7.87 -4.56 -20.31
CA ALA A 141 6.77 -4.29 -19.42
C ALA A 141 6.62 -5.37 -18.33
N LYS A 142 6.78 -6.66 -18.68
CA LYS A 142 6.75 -7.77 -17.70
C LYS A 142 7.94 -7.76 -16.74
N GLN A 143 9.09 -7.25 -17.18
CA GLN A 143 10.30 -7.13 -16.36
C GLN A 143 10.31 -5.87 -15.48
N ASP A 144 9.45 -4.90 -15.77
CA ASP A 144 9.34 -3.67 -14.99
C ASP A 144 8.74 -3.98 -13.60
N LEU A 145 9.50 -3.67 -12.55
CA LEU A 145 9.11 -3.95 -11.17
C LEU A 145 7.83 -3.22 -10.76
N GLN A 146 7.71 -1.94 -11.12
CA GLN A 146 6.54 -1.13 -10.74
C GLN A 146 5.28 -1.61 -11.46
N ILE A 147 5.38 -1.90 -12.75
CA ILE A 147 4.24 -2.48 -13.49
C ILE A 147 3.84 -3.82 -12.86
N ALA A 148 4.80 -4.70 -12.55
CA ALA A 148 4.53 -5.99 -11.95
C ALA A 148 3.84 -5.85 -10.58
N LEU A 149 4.29 -4.90 -9.75
CA LEU A 149 3.69 -4.63 -8.45
C LEU A 149 2.23 -4.14 -8.58
N TRP A 150 1.96 -3.16 -9.41
CA TRP A 150 0.59 -2.66 -9.61
C TRP A 150 -0.32 -3.68 -10.27
N TYR A 151 0.19 -4.42 -11.25
CA TYR A 151 -0.57 -5.46 -11.93
C TYR A 151 -0.99 -6.59 -10.97
N ALA A 152 -0.04 -7.07 -10.15
CA ALA A 152 -0.34 -8.08 -9.14
C ALA A 152 -1.27 -7.54 -8.04
N PHE A 153 -1.12 -6.28 -7.64
CA PHE A 153 -2.02 -5.66 -6.68
C PHE A 153 -3.46 -5.64 -7.20
N ALA A 154 -3.67 -5.18 -8.42
CA ALA A 154 -4.99 -5.18 -9.03
C ALA A 154 -5.57 -6.61 -9.13
N CYS A 155 -4.79 -7.55 -9.66
CA CYS A 155 -5.23 -8.93 -9.85
C CYS A 155 -5.55 -9.64 -8.53
N ASN A 156 -4.69 -9.52 -7.51
CA ASN A 156 -4.88 -10.21 -6.23
C ASN A 156 -6.08 -9.70 -5.42
N ASN A 157 -6.59 -8.51 -5.74
CA ASN A 157 -7.76 -7.92 -5.08
C ASN A 157 -9.07 -8.09 -5.87
N LEU A 158 -9.05 -8.77 -7.04
CA LEU A 158 -10.27 -9.07 -7.81
C LEU A 158 -10.97 -10.35 -7.37
N ASP A 159 -10.36 -11.13 -6.46
CA ASP A 159 -10.90 -12.31 -5.80
C ASP A 159 -11.50 -13.38 -6.75
N GLU A 160 -10.88 -13.56 -7.91
CA GLU A 160 -11.22 -14.62 -8.87
C GLU A 160 -9.96 -15.39 -9.28
N TYR A 161 -10.06 -16.73 -9.40
CA TYR A 161 -8.94 -17.60 -9.75
C TYR A 161 -8.16 -17.17 -11.00
N ARG A 162 -8.85 -16.73 -12.05
CA ARG A 162 -8.22 -16.27 -13.30
C ARG A 162 -7.23 -15.13 -13.09
N TYR A 163 -7.51 -14.24 -12.13
CA TYR A 163 -6.65 -13.11 -11.85
C TYR A 163 -5.43 -13.50 -11.03
N TYR A 164 -5.54 -14.47 -10.12
CA TYR A 164 -4.38 -15.00 -9.41
C TYR A 164 -3.39 -15.67 -10.37
N TYR A 165 -3.88 -16.48 -11.32
CA TYR A 165 -3.04 -17.06 -12.38
C TYR A 165 -2.39 -15.98 -13.23
N LYS A 166 -3.14 -14.91 -13.56
CA LYS A 166 -2.66 -13.79 -14.34
C LYS A 166 -1.57 -13.01 -13.60
N ALA A 167 -1.73 -12.76 -12.28
CA ALA A 167 -0.73 -12.15 -11.42
C ALA A 167 0.55 -13.00 -11.38
N ALA A 168 0.42 -14.31 -11.12
CA ALA A 168 1.57 -15.21 -11.05
C ALA A 168 2.33 -15.30 -12.38
N ASP A 169 1.61 -15.37 -13.51
CA ASP A 169 2.24 -15.36 -14.85
C ASP A 169 2.96 -14.06 -15.17
N TRP A 170 2.38 -12.94 -14.74
CA TRP A 170 2.98 -11.65 -15.00
C TRP A 170 4.23 -11.41 -14.14
N MET A 171 4.15 -11.70 -12.84
CA MET A 171 5.22 -11.38 -11.89
C MET A 171 6.50 -12.20 -12.09
N LYS A 172 6.40 -13.45 -12.52
CA LYS A 172 7.59 -14.33 -12.67
C LYS A 172 8.71 -13.74 -13.54
N ASP A 173 8.37 -12.90 -14.52
CA ASP A 173 9.34 -12.32 -15.44
C ASP A 173 10.08 -11.12 -14.85
N SER A 174 9.64 -10.59 -13.68
CA SER A 174 10.26 -9.47 -12.96
C SER A 174 11.08 -9.88 -11.74
N GLU A 175 11.18 -11.20 -11.43
CA GLU A 175 11.89 -11.69 -10.23
C GLU A 175 13.33 -11.15 -10.12
N GLN A 176 14.05 -11.10 -11.21
CA GLN A 176 15.44 -10.62 -11.23
C GLN A 176 15.59 -9.14 -10.79
N ASN A 177 14.51 -8.37 -10.88
CA ASN A 177 14.46 -6.96 -10.49
C ASN A 177 13.82 -6.74 -9.12
N ALA A 178 13.48 -7.82 -8.41
CA ALA A 178 12.76 -7.79 -7.14
C ALA A 178 13.69 -7.85 -5.91
N THR A 179 15.00 -7.90 -6.09
CA THR A 179 15.96 -7.91 -4.97
C THR A 179 15.74 -6.68 -4.08
N GLY A 180 15.61 -6.91 -2.76
CA GLY A 180 15.34 -5.86 -1.79
C GLY A 180 13.88 -5.36 -1.77
N CYS A 181 12.93 -6.04 -2.44
CA CYS A 181 11.53 -5.64 -2.49
C CYS A 181 10.60 -6.72 -1.92
N ALA A 182 10.43 -6.76 -0.59
CA ALA A 182 9.53 -7.74 0.06
C ALA A 182 8.08 -7.65 -0.41
N MET A 183 7.62 -6.47 -0.85
CA MET A 183 6.30 -6.29 -1.42
C MET A 183 6.09 -7.15 -2.68
N TRP A 184 7.13 -7.30 -3.52
CA TRP A 184 7.06 -8.18 -4.68
C TRP A 184 6.90 -9.63 -4.24
N TYR A 185 7.73 -10.10 -3.32
CA TYR A 185 7.67 -11.47 -2.79
C TYR A 185 6.31 -11.77 -2.13
N TYR A 186 5.80 -10.82 -1.35
CA TYR A 186 4.47 -10.92 -0.75
C TYR A 186 3.37 -11.10 -1.79
N ARG A 187 3.32 -10.24 -2.80
CA ARG A 187 2.27 -10.28 -3.83
C ARG A 187 2.36 -11.53 -4.70
N TYR A 188 3.58 -11.95 -5.02
CA TYR A 188 3.80 -13.17 -5.78
C TYR A 188 3.43 -14.43 -4.98
N SER A 189 3.88 -14.53 -3.74
CA SER A 189 3.50 -15.60 -2.81
C SER A 189 1.98 -15.69 -2.63
N ALA A 190 1.28 -14.56 -2.50
CA ALA A 190 -0.17 -14.53 -2.40
C ALA A 190 -0.84 -15.07 -3.67
N ALA A 191 -0.39 -14.67 -4.86
CA ALA A 191 -0.90 -15.18 -6.12
C ALA A 191 -0.67 -16.70 -6.24
N LEU A 192 0.53 -17.20 -5.91
CA LEU A 192 0.87 -18.61 -5.93
C LEU A 192 0.01 -19.44 -4.95
N MET A 193 -0.22 -18.92 -3.74
CA MET A 193 -1.08 -19.56 -2.74
C MET A 193 -2.49 -19.81 -3.28
N TYR A 194 -3.09 -18.81 -3.90
CA TYR A 194 -4.43 -18.94 -4.50
C TYR A 194 -4.44 -19.76 -5.80
N CYS A 195 -3.27 -19.98 -6.41
CA CYS A 195 -3.09 -20.95 -7.50
C CYS A 195 -2.82 -22.38 -6.99
N SER A 196 -2.96 -22.65 -5.70
CA SER A 196 -2.67 -23.94 -5.04
C SER A 196 -1.21 -24.41 -5.15
N ARG A 197 -0.27 -23.47 -5.35
CA ARG A 197 1.18 -23.71 -5.38
C ARG A 197 1.78 -23.36 -4.01
N LEU A 198 1.34 -24.10 -2.97
CA LEU A 198 1.56 -23.73 -1.56
C LEU A 198 3.02 -23.78 -1.14
N GLU A 199 3.78 -24.83 -1.54
CA GLU A 199 5.20 -24.96 -1.21
C GLU A 199 6.00 -23.80 -1.82
N GLU A 200 5.76 -23.53 -3.09
CA GLU A 200 6.42 -22.46 -3.80
C GLU A 200 6.05 -21.08 -3.22
N ALA A 201 4.78 -20.89 -2.84
CA ALA A 201 4.33 -19.69 -2.17
C ALA A 201 5.07 -19.45 -0.85
N LEU A 202 5.31 -20.51 -0.06
CA LEU A 202 6.06 -20.42 1.18
C LEU A 202 7.53 -20.09 0.92
N ASP A 203 8.16 -20.73 -0.07
CA ASP A 203 9.55 -20.44 -0.45
C ASP A 203 9.74 -18.97 -0.83
N TYR A 204 8.81 -18.39 -1.59
CA TYR A 204 8.85 -16.97 -1.95
C TYR A 204 8.57 -16.05 -0.75
N ALA A 205 7.66 -16.42 0.14
CA ALA A 205 7.44 -15.66 1.37
C ALA A 205 8.71 -15.64 2.24
N GLU A 206 9.39 -16.76 2.39
CA GLU A 206 10.64 -16.85 3.16
C GLU A 206 11.81 -16.13 2.48
N LYS A 207 11.86 -16.10 1.14
CA LYS A 207 12.81 -15.23 0.42
C LYS A 207 12.55 -13.76 0.76
N GLY A 208 11.30 -13.31 0.68
CA GLY A 208 10.94 -11.93 0.98
C GLY A 208 11.28 -11.50 2.41
N ILE A 209 11.11 -12.38 3.41
CA ILE A 209 11.54 -12.12 4.79
C ILE A 209 13.06 -11.90 4.87
N ARG A 210 13.86 -12.63 4.09
CA ARG A 210 15.32 -12.44 4.07
C ARG A 210 15.75 -11.17 3.38
N GLU A 211 15.01 -10.73 2.35
CA GLU A 211 15.30 -9.49 1.61
C GLU A 211 14.97 -8.24 2.42
N GLU A 212 13.83 -8.23 3.12
CA GLU A 212 13.34 -7.07 3.87
C GLU A 212 12.57 -7.54 5.12
N PRO A 213 13.28 -7.86 6.23
CA PRO A 213 12.66 -8.42 7.44
C PRO A 213 11.64 -7.51 8.12
N ASP A 214 11.73 -6.21 7.88
CA ASP A 214 10.84 -5.22 8.50
C ASP A 214 9.51 -5.04 7.76
N TYR A 215 9.27 -5.74 6.65
CA TYR A 215 8.03 -5.67 5.90
C TYR A 215 6.96 -6.63 6.49
N PRO A 216 5.94 -6.14 7.21
CA PRO A 216 5.09 -6.99 8.05
C PRO A 216 4.16 -7.92 7.26
N TRP A 217 3.75 -7.54 6.05
CA TRP A 217 2.84 -8.36 5.25
C TRP A 217 3.44 -9.68 4.79
N ILE A 218 4.77 -9.74 4.62
CA ILE A 218 5.44 -10.97 4.22
C ILE A 218 5.45 -11.99 5.37
N TRP A 219 5.58 -11.53 6.61
CA TRP A 219 5.48 -12.37 7.80
C TRP A 219 4.08 -12.93 7.99
N LEU A 220 3.05 -12.10 7.77
CA LEU A 220 1.66 -12.53 7.80
C LEU A 220 1.39 -13.60 6.74
N GLN A 221 1.94 -13.44 5.55
CA GLN A 221 1.82 -14.40 4.45
C GLN A 221 2.53 -15.72 4.78
N ALA A 222 3.76 -15.66 5.30
CA ALA A 222 4.50 -16.84 5.73
C ALA A 222 3.78 -17.58 6.88
N GLY A 223 3.27 -16.84 7.88
CA GLY A 223 2.48 -17.41 8.97
C GLY A 223 1.24 -18.14 8.48
N LYS A 224 0.51 -17.56 7.54
CA LYS A 224 -0.65 -18.18 6.90
C LYS A 224 -0.29 -19.49 6.21
N LEU A 225 0.79 -19.50 5.42
CA LEU A 225 1.27 -20.67 4.70
C LEU A 225 1.80 -21.77 5.64
N ARG A 226 2.59 -21.42 6.67
CA ARG A 226 3.06 -22.36 7.70
C ARG A 226 1.88 -23.04 8.40
N SER A 227 0.82 -22.27 8.68
CA SER A 227 -0.40 -22.84 9.25
C SER A 227 -1.06 -23.89 8.34
N TYR A 228 -1.06 -23.70 7.03
CA TYR A 228 -1.53 -24.71 6.07
C TYR A 228 -0.72 -26.02 6.14
N PHE A 229 0.58 -25.92 6.37
CA PHE A 229 1.47 -27.09 6.53
C PHE A 229 1.45 -27.68 7.94
N GLY A 230 0.65 -27.13 8.86
CA GLY A 230 0.53 -27.62 10.23
C GLY A 230 1.66 -27.17 11.15
N ASP A 231 2.56 -26.31 10.70
CA ASP A 231 3.59 -25.66 11.53
C ASP A 231 2.99 -24.53 12.36
N LYS A 232 2.35 -24.91 13.46
CA LYS A 232 1.67 -23.95 14.35
C LYS A 232 2.65 -23.03 15.09
N VAL A 233 3.83 -23.54 15.43
CA VAL A 233 4.86 -22.76 16.13
C VAL A 233 5.42 -21.69 15.20
N GLY A 234 5.90 -22.07 14.03
CA GLY A 234 6.40 -21.12 13.05
C GLY A 234 5.34 -20.15 12.53
N ALA A 235 4.06 -20.56 12.52
CA ALA A 235 2.96 -19.63 12.19
C ALA A 235 2.74 -18.56 13.28
N LEU A 236 2.83 -18.92 14.56
CA LEU A 236 2.72 -17.97 15.67
C LEU A 236 3.93 -17.05 15.74
N ASP A 237 5.15 -17.59 15.58
CA ASP A 237 6.39 -16.82 15.58
C ASP A 237 6.42 -15.76 14.46
N ALA A 238 5.76 -16.04 13.34
CA ALA A 238 5.67 -15.11 12.21
C ALA A 238 4.78 -13.89 12.47
N VAL A 239 3.90 -13.93 13.48
CA VAL A 239 2.94 -12.85 13.78
C VAL A 239 3.12 -12.25 15.18
N ALA A 240 4.13 -12.70 15.92
CA ALA A 240 4.50 -12.17 17.23
C ALA A 240 5.39 -10.92 17.11
#